data_b6c595488088abb0d991e6e5f9d63ffa
#
_entry.id   b6c595488088abb0d991e6e5f9d63ffa
#
_cell.length_a   1.000
_cell.length_b   1.000
_cell.length_c   1.000
_cell.angle_alpha   90.00
_cell.angle_beta   90.00
_cell.angle_gamma   90.00
#
_symmetry.space_group_name_H-M   'P 1'
#
loop_
_entity.id
_entity.type
_entity.pdbx_description
1 polymer ?
#
loop_
_entity_poly.entity_id
_entity_poly.type
_entity_poly.pdbx_seq_one_letter_code
_entity_poly.pdbx_strand_id
1 'polypeptide(L)'
;MNPTMPKYSNPIVAEHRPIKRRQIIGFVLALVLAYLFSSGGFQTYWSKERRLIAAGNEIVTALKAYRDASPGTAKDFPLELADLRHDPRMLAEVSYLAILPIDPVAQKMEWGVLRNKKNQVIGVHSLSNETATVFAKILSLRGGEKYSDWKFVAE
;
A
#
# COMPACT_ATOMS: atom_id res chain seq x y z
N MET A 1 61.52 14.32 -61.90
CA MET A 1 60.46 14.79 -61.00
C MET A 1 59.51 13.62 -60.69
N ASN A 2 59.60 13.06 -59.48
CA ASN A 2 58.81 11.92 -59.11
C ASN A 2 57.74 12.40 -58.10
N PRO A 3 56.44 12.24 -58.35
CA PRO A 3 55.41 12.66 -57.42
C PRO A 3 55.30 11.63 -56.32
N THR A 4 55.55 12.06 -55.08
CA THR A 4 55.35 11.30 -53.85
C THR A 4 53.90 11.17 -53.61
N MET A 5 53.38 9.92 -53.59
CA MET A 5 52.02 9.61 -53.21
C MET A 5 51.78 9.85 -51.71
N PRO A 6 50.65 10.42 -51.31
CA PRO A 6 50.33 10.58 -49.89
C PRO A 6 50.03 9.22 -49.24
N LYS A 7 50.66 9.01 -48.08
CA LYS A 7 50.49 7.85 -47.21
C LYS A 7 49.05 7.86 -46.66
N TYR A 8 48.19 6.96 -47.13
CA TYR A 8 46.86 6.75 -46.62
C TYR A 8 46.95 6.15 -45.19
N SER A 9 46.74 6.97 -44.20
CA SER A 9 46.61 6.50 -42.83
C SER A 9 45.20 5.99 -42.63
N ASN A 10 45.07 4.68 -42.44
CA ASN A 10 43.79 4.02 -42.12
C ASN A 10 43.38 4.37 -40.68
N PRO A 11 42.36 5.21 -40.44
CA PRO A 11 41.86 5.40 -39.12
C PRO A 11 40.69 4.41 -38.88
N ILE A 12 40.63 3.86 -37.71
CA ILE A 12 39.53 3.05 -37.14
C ILE A 12 39.88 1.55 -37.10
N VAL A 13 40.87 1.20 -36.36
CA VAL A 13 40.81 -0.04 -35.58
C VAL A 13 40.15 0.35 -34.26
N ALA A 14 38.83 0.12 -34.15
CA ALA A 14 38.14 0.26 -32.88
C ALA A 14 38.75 -0.76 -31.90
N GLU A 15 39.49 -0.26 -30.93
CA GLU A 15 40.09 -1.06 -29.87
C GLU A 15 38.95 -1.70 -29.06
N HIS A 16 38.60 -2.95 -29.38
CA HIS A 16 37.70 -3.74 -28.60
C HIS A 16 38.34 -4.02 -27.23
N ARG A 17 38.04 -3.17 -26.26
CA ARG A 17 38.41 -3.43 -24.87
C ARG A 17 37.61 -4.63 -24.37
N PRO A 18 38.23 -5.74 -23.96
CA PRO A 18 37.50 -6.91 -23.45
C PRO A 18 36.74 -6.51 -22.20
N ILE A 19 35.44 -6.74 -22.22
CA ILE A 19 34.55 -6.50 -21.06
C ILE A 19 35.07 -7.38 -19.92
N LYS A 20 35.48 -6.77 -18.81
CA LYS A 20 35.99 -7.51 -17.65
C LYS A 20 34.91 -8.41 -17.10
N ARG A 21 35.21 -9.67 -16.77
CA ARG A 21 34.29 -10.69 -16.24
C ARG A 21 33.40 -10.15 -15.09
N ARG A 22 33.94 -9.26 -14.25
CA ARG A 22 33.20 -8.57 -13.17
C ARG A 22 32.09 -7.66 -13.68
N GLN A 23 32.25 -7.01 -14.84
CA GLN A 23 31.24 -6.15 -15.45
C GLN A 23 30.09 -6.98 -16.02
N ILE A 24 30.38 -8.15 -16.60
CA ILE A 24 29.35 -9.08 -17.10
C ILE A 24 28.52 -9.60 -15.94
N ILE A 25 29.15 -10.01 -14.84
CA ILE A 25 28.45 -10.49 -13.63
C ILE A 25 27.54 -9.39 -13.06
N GLY A 26 28.05 -8.14 -12.96
CA GLY A 26 27.26 -7.01 -12.49
C GLY A 26 26.05 -6.71 -13.40
N PHE A 27 26.23 -6.81 -14.72
CA PHE A 27 25.16 -6.58 -15.68
C PHE A 27 24.10 -7.68 -15.65
N VAL A 28 24.52 -8.95 -15.54
CA VAL A 28 23.59 -10.10 -15.38
C VAL A 28 22.82 -9.99 -14.08
N LEU A 29 23.48 -9.62 -12.99
CA LEU A 29 22.81 -9.41 -11.70
C LEU A 29 21.76 -8.28 -11.76
N ALA A 30 22.12 -7.17 -12.43
CA ALA A 30 21.19 -6.04 -12.64
C ALA A 30 19.97 -6.45 -13.48
N LEU A 31 20.17 -7.26 -14.55
CA LEU A 31 19.08 -7.77 -15.37
C LEU A 31 18.17 -8.74 -14.60
N VAL A 32 18.75 -9.62 -13.77
CA VAL A 32 18.00 -10.53 -12.90
C VAL A 32 17.18 -9.74 -11.88
N LEU A 33 17.76 -8.73 -11.25
CA LEU A 33 17.04 -7.84 -10.33
C LEU A 33 15.93 -7.07 -11.06
N ALA A 34 16.20 -6.51 -12.24
CA ALA A 34 15.20 -5.82 -13.05
C ALA A 34 14.05 -6.75 -13.46
N TYR A 35 14.35 -8.00 -13.81
CA TYR A 35 13.34 -9.03 -14.12
C TYR A 35 12.51 -9.39 -12.88
N LEU A 36 13.12 -9.56 -11.71
CA LEU A 36 12.41 -9.82 -10.46
C LEU A 36 11.54 -8.63 -10.05
N PHE A 37 11.97 -7.40 -10.29
CA PHE A 37 11.16 -6.20 -10.05
C PHE A 37 10.04 -6.00 -11.07
N SER A 38 10.23 -6.42 -12.33
CA SER A 38 9.20 -6.29 -13.38
C SER A 38 8.23 -7.48 -13.41
N SER A 39 8.57 -8.61 -12.80
CA SER A 39 7.65 -9.72 -12.66
C SER A 39 6.48 -9.27 -11.76
N GLY A 40 5.27 -9.14 -12.36
CA GLY A 40 4.09 -8.47 -11.78
C GLY A 40 3.61 -8.92 -10.40
N GLY A 41 4.20 -9.95 -9.81
CA GLY A 41 3.92 -10.42 -8.45
C GLY A 41 4.20 -9.36 -7.39
N PHE A 42 5.37 -8.72 -7.43
CA PHE A 42 5.78 -7.73 -6.43
C PHE A 42 4.91 -6.47 -6.45
N GLN A 43 4.58 -5.95 -7.64
CA GLN A 43 3.72 -4.77 -7.77
C GLN A 43 2.28 -5.04 -7.34
N THR A 44 1.79 -6.26 -7.53
CA THR A 44 0.42 -6.64 -7.16
C THR A 44 0.25 -6.71 -5.64
N TYR A 45 1.24 -7.25 -4.91
CA TYR A 45 1.22 -7.29 -3.45
C TYR A 45 1.28 -5.86 -2.86
N TRP A 46 2.19 -5.01 -3.31
CA TRP A 46 2.26 -3.61 -2.88
C TRP A 46 0.97 -2.85 -3.12
N SER A 47 0.29 -3.11 -4.24
CA SER A 47 -0.98 -2.45 -4.55
C SER A 47 -2.10 -2.87 -3.59
N LYS A 48 -2.17 -4.16 -3.20
CA LYS A 48 -3.17 -4.66 -2.24
C LYS A 48 -2.96 -4.07 -0.86
N GLU A 49 -1.74 -4.05 -0.36
CA GLU A 49 -1.40 -3.51 0.97
C GLU A 49 -1.65 -2.01 1.06
N ARG A 50 -1.24 -1.25 0.05
CA ARG A 50 -1.53 0.19 -0.02
C ARG A 50 -3.03 0.46 -0.05
N ARG A 51 -3.81 -0.34 -0.79
CA ARG A 51 -5.27 -0.24 -0.82
C ARG A 51 -5.88 -0.60 0.52
N LEU A 52 -5.37 -1.62 1.23
CA LEU A 52 -5.82 -1.99 2.56
C LEU A 52 -5.60 -0.83 3.55
N ILE A 53 -4.41 -0.23 3.53
CA ILE A 53 -4.09 0.92 4.37
C ILE A 53 -4.99 2.11 4.04
N ALA A 54 -5.22 2.39 2.76
CA ALA A 54 -6.09 3.48 2.32
C ALA A 54 -7.54 3.25 2.79
N ALA A 55 -8.09 2.05 2.55
CA ALA A 55 -9.45 1.69 2.95
C ALA A 55 -9.64 1.73 4.48
N GLY A 56 -8.68 1.19 5.24
CA GLY A 56 -8.73 1.25 6.70
C GLY A 56 -8.65 2.68 7.24
N ASN A 57 -7.80 3.52 6.64
CA ASN A 57 -7.69 4.93 7.03
C ASN A 57 -8.93 5.74 6.64
N GLU A 58 -9.59 5.42 5.54
CA GLU A 58 -10.86 6.04 5.13
C GLU A 58 -11.96 5.78 6.18
N ILE A 59 -12.08 4.54 6.65
CA ILE A 59 -13.02 4.19 7.72
C ILE A 59 -12.66 4.92 9.02
N VAL A 60 -11.37 4.98 9.38
CA VAL A 60 -10.90 5.71 10.57
C VAL A 60 -11.25 7.19 10.49
N THR A 61 -11.11 7.80 9.32
CA THR A 61 -11.46 9.21 9.11
C THR A 61 -12.97 9.42 9.31
N ALA A 62 -13.80 8.52 8.78
CA ALA A 62 -15.25 8.55 8.98
C ALA A 62 -15.65 8.35 10.45
N LEU A 63 -14.99 7.43 11.18
CA LEU A 63 -15.19 7.23 12.62
C LEU A 63 -14.86 8.49 13.43
N LYS A 64 -13.78 9.18 13.09
CA LYS A 64 -13.42 10.46 13.74
C LYS A 64 -14.47 11.53 13.44
N ALA A 65 -14.88 11.67 12.19
CA ALA A 65 -15.92 12.63 11.80
C ALA A 65 -17.23 12.38 12.51
N TYR A 66 -17.66 11.11 12.61
CA TYR A 66 -18.87 10.72 13.37
C TYR A 66 -18.75 11.10 14.85
N ARG A 67 -17.63 10.79 15.49
CA ARG A 67 -17.36 11.17 16.89
C ARG A 67 -17.39 12.68 17.07
N ASP A 68 -16.73 13.42 16.19
CA ASP A 68 -16.59 14.87 16.32
C ASP A 68 -17.89 15.61 16.08
N ALA A 69 -18.80 15.05 15.26
CA ALA A 69 -20.14 15.54 15.03
C ALA A 69 -21.14 15.17 16.14
N SER A 70 -20.73 14.45 17.20
CA SER A 70 -21.63 14.07 18.29
C SER A 70 -22.32 15.29 18.89
N PRO A 71 -23.66 15.28 19.02
CA PRO A 71 -24.40 16.35 19.68
C PRO A 71 -24.02 16.41 21.16
N GLY A 72 -23.82 17.63 21.67
CA GLY A 72 -23.45 17.86 23.07
C GLY A 72 -21.97 17.68 23.36
N THR A 73 -21.63 17.49 24.64
CA THR A 73 -20.24 17.38 25.12
C THR A 73 -19.66 15.97 25.05
N ALA A 74 -20.50 14.93 25.06
CA ALA A 74 -20.07 13.55 24.94
C ALA A 74 -19.66 13.25 23.49
N LYS A 75 -18.41 12.80 23.30
CA LYS A 75 -17.88 12.40 22.00
C LYS A 75 -18.01 10.88 21.87
N ASP A 76 -19.07 10.42 21.23
CA ASP A 76 -19.37 9.00 21.10
C ASP A 76 -19.09 8.50 19.69
N PHE A 77 -18.51 7.30 19.63
CA PHE A 77 -18.32 6.55 18.39
C PHE A 77 -19.59 5.77 18.01
N PRO A 78 -19.74 5.34 16.75
CA PRO A 78 -20.91 4.56 16.33
C PRO A 78 -20.97 3.19 16.99
N LEU A 79 -22.15 2.62 17.08
CA LEU A 79 -22.34 1.24 17.54
C LEU A 79 -22.06 0.25 16.43
N GLU A 80 -22.32 0.63 15.17
CA GLU A 80 -22.09 -0.19 13.97
C GLU A 80 -21.45 0.63 12.85
N LEU A 81 -20.74 -0.04 11.94
CA LEU A 81 -20.17 0.64 10.77
C LEU A 81 -21.26 1.19 9.82
N ALA A 82 -22.46 0.64 9.88
CA ALA A 82 -23.60 1.15 9.11
C ALA A 82 -23.98 2.58 9.51
N ASP A 83 -23.78 2.96 10.78
CA ASP A 83 -24.08 4.29 11.31
C ASP A 83 -23.23 5.38 10.65
N LEU A 84 -22.08 5.03 10.05
CA LEU A 84 -21.24 5.94 9.28
C LEU A 84 -21.91 6.40 7.98
N ARG A 85 -22.86 5.62 7.45
CA ARG A 85 -23.61 5.95 6.24
C ARG A 85 -24.90 6.67 6.55
N HIS A 86 -25.45 6.46 7.71
CA HIS A 86 -26.68 7.08 8.17
C HIS A 86 -26.57 7.27 9.69
N ASP A 87 -26.30 8.50 10.12
CA ASP A 87 -26.16 8.82 11.54
C ASP A 87 -27.52 8.88 12.22
N PRO A 88 -27.89 7.89 13.07
CA PRO A 88 -29.18 7.85 13.71
C PRO A 88 -29.43 8.94 14.77
N ARG A 89 -28.39 9.70 15.13
CA ARG A 89 -28.43 10.78 16.11
C ARG A 89 -28.92 12.10 15.50
N MET A 90 -28.87 12.19 14.17
CA MET A 90 -29.17 13.42 13.44
C MET A 90 -30.58 13.39 12.86
N LEU A 91 -31.29 14.52 12.91
CA LEU A 91 -32.59 14.66 12.27
C LEU A 91 -32.51 14.75 10.75
N ALA A 92 -31.43 15.34 10.25
CA ALA A 92 -31.10 15.37 8.83
C ALA A 92 -30.30 14.13 8.45
N GLU A 93 -30.41 13.70 7.20
CA GLU A 93 -29.59 12.63 6.67
C GLU A 93 -28.12 13.08 6.60
N VAL A 94 -27.29 12.55 7.50
CA VAL A 94 -25.85 12.83 7.57
C VAL A 94 -25.09 11.54 7.31
N SER A 95 -24.16 11.59 6.37
CA SER A 95 -23.28 10.47 6.02
C SER A 95 -21.82 10.92 6.11
N TYR A 96 -20.99 10.12 6.78
CA TYR A 96 -19.55 10.32 6.89
C TYR A 96 -18.77 9.42 5.93
N LEU A 97 -19.45 8.42 5.37
CA LEU A 97 -18.88 7.44 4.46
C LEU A 97 -19.94 7.01 3.44
N ALA A 98 -19.75 7.38 2.19
CA ALA A 98 -20.74 7.10 1.14
C ALA A 98 -20.94 5.59 0.92
N ILE A 99 -19.85 4.84 0.87
CA ILE A 99 -19.84 3.38 0.70
C ILE A 99 -18.74 2.81 1.60
N LEU A 100 -19.03 1.72 2.30
CA LEU A 100 -18.02 1.02 3.08
C LEU A 100 -16.97 0.43 2.12
N PRO A 101 -15.68 0.78 2.27
CA PRO A 101 -14.63 0.27 1.40
C PRO A 101 -14.53 -1.26 1.46
N ILE A 102 -14.25 -1.88 0.32
CA ILE A 102 -13.97 -3.30 0.25
C ILE A 102 -12.57 -3.55 0.82
N ASP A 103 -12.43 -4.57 1.69
CA ASP A 103 -11.13 -5.07 2.10
C ASP A 103 -10.43 -5.72 0.88
N PRO A 104 -9.35 -5.15 0.36
CA PRO A 104 -8.72 -5.64 -0.87
C PRO A 104 -7.96 -6.96 -0.68
N VAL A 105 -7.71 -7.36 0.56
CA VAL A 105 -7.05 -8.63 0.89
C VAL A 105 -8.07 -9.72 1.12
N ALA A 106 -9.05 -9.49 1.98
CA ALA A 106 -10.15 -10.44 2.22
C ALA A 106 -11.14 -10.50 1.04
N GLN A 107 -11.14 -9.49 0.16
CA GLN A 107 -12.06 -9.32 -0.98
C GLN A 107 -13.55 -9.31 -0.53
N LYS A 108 -13.80 -8.75 0.64
CA LYS A 108 -15.13 -8.64 1.26
C LYS A 108 -15.40 -7.21 1.70
N MET A 109 -16.68 -6.85 1.78
CA MET A 109 -17.11 -5.58 2.38
C MET A 109 -17.14 -5.65 3.91
N GLU A 110 -16.98 -6.84 4.48
CA GLU A 110 -16.98 -7.07 5.92
C GLU A 110 -15.60 -6.77 6.49
N TRP A 111 -15.60 -6.04 7.60
CA TRP A 111 -14.41 -5.72 8.39
C TRP A 111 -14.55 -6.27 9.80
N GLY A 112 -13.44 -6.70 10.39
CA GLY A 112 -13.38 -6.93 11.82
C GLY A 112 -13.46 -5.60 12.55
N VAL A 113 -14.25 -5.50 13.61
CA VAL A 113 -14.43 -4.27 14.36
C VAL A 113 -13.71 -4.30 15.70
N LEU A 114 -13.08 -3.19 16.04
CA LEU A 114 -12.49 -2.96 17.36
C LEU A 114 -13.45 -2.12 18.18
N ARG A 115 -13.76 -2.58 19.40
CA ARG A 115 -14.74 -1.92 20.26
C ARG A 115 -14.09 -1.40 21.55
N ASN A 116 -14.60 -0.28 22.06
CA ASN A 116 -14.24 0.24 23.36
C ASN A 116 -15.10 -0.39 24.49
N LYS A 117 -14.87 0.05 25.74
CA LYS A 117 -15.61 -0.43 26.91
C LYS A 117 -17.13 -0.11 26.85
N LYS A 118 -17.53 0.86 26.04
CA LYS A 118 -18.94 1.22 25.80
C LYS A 118 -19.56 0.45 24.64
N ASN A 119 -18.89 -0.57 24.13
CA ASN A 119 -19.29 -1.36 22.95
C ASN A 119 -19.36 -0.55 21.63
N GLN A 120 -18.73 0.63 21.57
CA GLN A 120 -18.69 1.48 20.39
C GLN A 120 -17.53 1.07 19.47
N VAL A 121 -17.70 1.21 18.17
CA VAL A 121 -16.68 0.88 17.15
C VAL A 121 -15.64 2.01 17.10
N ILE A 122 -14.43 1.72 17.57
CA ILE A 122 -13.31 2.66 17.57
C ILE A 122 -12.29 2.38 16.49
N GLY A 123 -12.45 1.32 15.72
CA GLY A 123 -11.53 0.95 14.66
C GLY A 123 -11.93 -0.33 13.95
N VAL A 124 -11.14 -0.67 12.94
CA VAL A 124 -11.35 -1.86 12.10
C VAL A 124 -10.05 -2.61 11.86
N HIS A 125 -10.16 -3.85 11.42
CA HIS A 125 -9.04 -4.65 10.91
C HIS A 125 -9.52 -5.55 9.77
N SER A 126 -8.56 -6.02 8.95
CA SER A 126 -8.88 -7.01 7.91
C SER A 126 -9.31 -8.34 8.53
N LEU A 127 -10.21 -9.05 7.86
CA LEU A 127 -10.58 -10.44 8.22
C LEU A 127 -9.68 -11.48 7.55
N SER A 128 -8.67 -11.06 6.76
CA SER A 128 -7.76 -11.96 6.08
C SER A 128 -6.71 -12.53 7.04
N ASN A 129 -6.61 -13.85 7.07
CA ASN A 129 -5.56 -14.57 7.80
C ASN A 129 -4.29 -14.79 6.97
N GLU A 130 -4.20 -14.21 5.76
CA GLU A 130 -2.99 -14.26 4.95
C GLU A 130 -1.82 -13.58 5.68
N THR A 131 -0.63 -14.16 5.50
CA THR A 131 0.60 -13.58 6.06
C THR A 131 0.98 -12.33 5.28
N ALA A 132 1.17 -11.22 6.00
CA ALA A 132 1.64 -9.98 5.42
C ALA A 132 3.06 -10.14 4.86
N THR A 133 3.36 -9.48 3.74
CA THR A 133 4.70 -9.55 3.17
C THR A 133 5.75 -8.94 4.11
N VAL A 134 7.02 -9.35 3.96
CA VAL A 134 8.12 -8.82 4.79
C VAL A 134 8.23 -7.30 4.64
N PHE A 135 8.01 -6.80 3.44
CA PHE A 135 8.01 -5.36 3.16
C PHE A 135 6.87 -4.61 3.84
N ALA A 136 5.69 -5.20 3.86
CA ALA A 136 4.54 -4.64 4.54
C ALA A 136 4.77 -4.53 6.05
N LYS A 137 5.40 -5.55 6.64
CA LYS A 137 5.80 -5.53 8.06
C LYS A 137 6.76 -4.40 8.38
N ILE A 138 7.73 -4.12 7.49
CA ILE A 138 8.73 -3.06 7.68
C ILE A 138 8.10 -1.67 7.49
N LEU A 139 7.26 -1.48 6.48
CA LEU A 139 6.74 -0.17 6.10
C LEU A 139 5.47 0.25 6.84
N SER A 140 4.65 -0.71 7.25
CA SER A 140 3.36 -0.38 7.88
C SER A 140 3.50 0.11 9.33
N LEU A 141 4.64 -0.16 10.00
CA LEU A 141 4.84 0.14 11.43
C LEU A 141 3.71 -0.40 12.35
N ARG A 142 2.79 -1.21 11.79
CA ARG A 142 1.56 -1.64 12.47
C ARG A 142 1.71 -2.97 13.20
N GLY A 143 2.83 -3.67 12.98
CA GLY A 143 3.11 -4.96 13.63
C GLY A 143 2.17 -6.09 13.18
N GLY A 144 2.54 -7.31 13.52
CA GLY A 144 1.74 -8.49 13.24
C GLY A 144 2.19 -9.29 12.01
N GLU A 145 1.93 -10.58 12.05
CA GLU A 145 2.30 -11.49 10.98
C GLU A 145 1.23 -11.58 9.88
N LYS A 146 -0.02 -11.35 10.26
CA LYS A 146 -1.19 -11.47 9.38
C LYS A 146 -1.81 -10.11 9.12
N TYR A 147 -2.55 -9.98 8.03
CA TYR A 147 -3.31 -8.76 7.77
C TYR A 147 -4.41 -8.53 8.81
N SER A 148 -4.96 -9.57 9.43
CA SER A 148 -5.90 -9.46 10.55
C SER A 148 -5.32 -8.79 11.79
N ASP A 149 -3.99 -8.76 11.93
CA ASP A 149 -3.32 -8.09 13.05
C ASP A 149 -3.20 -6.58 12.82
N TRP A 150 -3.44 -6.11 11.59
CA TRP A 150 -3.32 -4.69 11.21
C TRP A 150 -4.54 -3.91 11.66
N LYS A 151 -4.39 -3.22 12.78
CA LYS A 151 -5.46 -2.44 13.40
C LYS A 151 -5.44 -1.00 12.91
N PHE A 152 -6.60 -0.52 12.47
CA PHE A 152 -6.86 0.85 12.09
C PHE A 152 -7.77 1.48 13.15
N VAL A 153 -7.24 2.38 13.97
CA VAL A 153 -7.92 2.91 15.17
C VAL A 153 -8.12 4.41 15.07
N ALA A 154 -9.28 4.88 15.52
CA ALA A 154 -9.73 6.26 15.44
C ALA A 154 -9.45 7.09 16.72
N GLU A 155 -8.43 6.72 17.49
CA GLU A 155 -8.02 7.47 18.70
C GLU A 155 -7.40 8.82 18.37
#